data_2fa98f479db626f62edc7b65cc9dd8ce
#
_entry.id   2fa98f479db626f62edc7b65cc9dd8ce
#
_cell.length_a   1.000
_cell.length_b   1.000
_cell.length_c   1.000
_cell.angle_alpha   90.00
_cell.angle_beta   90.00
_cell.angle_gamma   90.00
#
_symmetry.space_group_name_H-M   'P 1'
#
loop_
_entity.id
_entity.type
_entity.pdbx_description
1 polymer ?
#
loop_
_entity_poly.entity_id
_entity_poly.type
_entity_poly.pdbx_seq_one_letter_code
_entity_poly.pdbx_strand_id
1 'polypeptide(L)'
;DVGATPTEVLRDYVESIRLLLKGEKCSYHGKYVNFDDVGLGWKPIRSNIPIHLPATATVGLRLAGEIADGVILNAVCSPEYTVNALKIVKDSAEKAGRDFASFQVAQIINCSVEDDHKKALDAVRWEVATKLDPVQISFIAAPKMRVGEPYIRKEDIPLFEKAHADGGMDGLIKAIPDSYVEGMTASGTPDEVQ
;
A
#
# COMPACT_ATOMS: atom_id res chain seq x y z
N ASP A 1 23.19 -4.23 6.18
CA ASP A 1 23.79 -2.90 6.00
C ASP A 1 22.97 -1.85 6.72
N VAL A 2 23.56 -1.21 7.73
CA VAL A 2 22.87 -0.29 8.67
C VAL A 2 22.55 1.09 8.05
N GLY A 3 22.62 1.24 6.75
CA GLY A 3 22.41 2.51 6.06
C GLY A 3 21.49 2.52 4.83
N ALA A 4 20.94 1.36 4.45
CA ALA A 4 20.07 1.28 3.28
C ALA A 4 18.67 1.79 3.59
N THR A 5 18.19 2.78 2.85
CA THR A 5 16.75 3.11 2.87
C THR A 5 16.00 2.19 1.91
N PRO A 6 14.85 1.64 2.30
CA PRO A 6 14.08 0.75 1.42
C PRO A 6 13.79 1.35 0.04
N THR A 7 13.59 2.65 -0.04
CA THR A 7 13.30 3.36 -1.30
C THR A 7 14.51 3.42 -2.24
N GLU A 8 15.73 3.59 -1.72
CA GLU A 8 16.96 3.54 -2.55
C GLU A 8 17.18 2.14 -3.11
N VAL A 9 16.98 1.11 -2.29
CA VAL A 9 17.08 -0.29 -2.72
C VAL A 9 16.06 -0.59 -3.81
N LEU A 10 14.80 -0.20 -3.62
CA LEU A 10 13.75 -0.40 -4.62
C LEU A 10 14.04 0.32 -5.93
N ARG A 11 14.63 1.52 -5.89
CA ARG A 11 15.03 2.24 -7.10
C ARG A 11 16.05 1.43 -7.90
N ASP A 12 17.11 0.97 -7.27
CA ASP A 12 18.14 0.17 -7.93
C ASP A 12 17.53 -1.10 -8.56
N TYR A 13 16.61 -1.78 -7.86
CA TYR A 13 15.94 -2.96 -8.40
C TYR A 13 15.08 -2.63 -9.62
N VAL A 14 14.26 -1.59 -9.56
CA VAL A 14 13.38 -1.22 -10.68
C VAL A 14 14.21 -0.84 -11.90
N GLU A 15 15.25 -0.03 -11.73
CA GLU A 15 16.11 0.43 -12.83
C GLU A 15 16.90 -0.74 -13.46
N SER A 16 17.48 -1.61 -12.63
CA SER A 16 18.22 -2.79 -13.11
C SER A 16 17.31 -3.81 -13.80
N ILE A 17 16.11 -4.06 -13.28
CA ILE A 17 15.12 -4.94 -13.92
C ILE A 17 14.69 -4.38 -15.28
N ARG A 18 14.40 -3.08 -15.36
CA ARG A 18 14.05 -2.43 -16.66
C ARG A 18 15.16 -2.57 -17.69
N LEU A 19 16.42 -2.45 -17.25
CA LEU A 19 17.57 -2.60 -18.12
C LEU A 19 17.67 -4.04 -18.66
N LEU A 20 17.56 -5.04 -17.80
CA LEU A 20 17.59 -6.47 -18.16
C LEU A 20 16.42 -6.85 -19.09
N LEU A 21 15.24 -6.28 -18.89
CA LEU A 21 14.05 -6.55 -19.72
C LEU A 21 14.17 -6.02 -21.15
N LYS A 22 15.20 -5.23 -21.50
CA LYS A 22 15.49 -4.89 -22.89
C LYS A 22 15.97 -6.10 -23.70
N GLY A 23 16.40 -7.17 -23.01
CA GLY A 23 16.74 -8.46 -23.61
C GLY A 23 18.16 -8.55 -24.18
N GLU A 24 18.97 -7.51 -23.97
CA GLU A 24 20.38 -7.47 -24.32
C GLU A 24 21.24 -7.64 -23.06
N LYS A 25 22.50 -8.05 -23.24
CA LYS A 25 23.47 -8.02 -22.14
C LYS A 25 23.72 -6.58 -21.73
N CYS A 26 23.76 -6.34 -20.43
CA CYS A 26 23.92 -5.01 -19.88
C CYS A 26 24.72 -5.04 -18.58
N SER A 27 25.23 -3.88 -18.20
CA SER A 27 25.84 -3.64 -16.88
C SER A 27 25.05 -2.58 -16.14
N TYR A 28 24.96 -2.73 -14.83
CA TYR A 28 24.30 -1.78 -13.94
C TYR A 28 25.17 -1.56 -12.70
N HIS A 29 25.40 -0.31 -12.35
CA HIS A 29 26.20 0.09 -11.19
C HIS A 29 25.42 1.05 -10.32
N GLY A 30 24.51 0.49 -9.52
CA GLY A 30 23.75 1.21 -8.49
C GLY A 30 24.46 1.17 -7.15
N LYS A 31 23.81 1.72 -6.16
CA LYS A 31 24.31 1.71 -4.77
C LYS A 31 24.22 0.34 -4.13
N TYR A 32 23.16 -0.41 -4.45
CA TYR A 32 22.84 -1.70 -3.83
C TYR A 32 22.81 -2.86 -4.83
N VAL A 33 22.60 -2.60 -6.11
CA VAL A 33 22.61 -3.60 -7.18
C VAL A 33 23.75 -3.32 -8.13
N ASN A 34 24.62 -4.31 -8.34
CA ASN A 34 25.77 -4.18 -9.25
C ASN A 34 25.96 -5.48 -10.03
N PHE A 35 26.08 -5.36 -11.35
CA PHE A 35 26.43 -6.48 -12.23
C PHE A 35 27.05 -5.99 -13.53
N ASP A 36 27.87 -6.85 -14.15
CA ASP A 36 28.55 -6.59 -15.41
C ASP A 36 28.26 -7.68 -16.43
N ASP A 37 27.96 -7.27 -17.67
CA ASP A 37 27.74 -8.15 -18.83
C ASP A 37 26.73 -9.28 -18.55
N VAL A 38 25.65 -8.97 -17.81
CA VAL A 38 24.58 -9.91 -17.49
C VAL A 38 23.43 -9.74 -18.48
N GLY A 39 22.85 -10.86 -18.90
CA GLY A 39 21.64 -10.92 -19.70
C GLY A 39 20.69 -12.00 -19.19
N LEU A 40 19.44 -11.88 -19.59
CA LEU A 40 18.45 -12.93 -19.33
C LEU A 40 18.80 -14.15 -20.20
N GLY A 41 18.63 -15.36 -19.66
CA GLY A 41 18.80 -16.61 -20.41
C GLY A 41 17.71 -16.85 -21.49
N TRP A 42 16.84 -15.89 -21.68
CA TRP A 42 15.73 -15.89 -22.63
C TRP A 42 15.46 -14.47 -23.12
N LYS A 43 14.80 -14.35 -24.27
CA LYS A 43 14.40 -13.05 -24.81
C LYS A 43 13.00 -12.70 -24.34
N PRO A 44 12.79 -11.54 -23.70
CA PRO A 44 11.46 -11.08 -23.35
C PRO A 44 10.56 -10.92 -24.59
N ILE A 45 9.31 -11.38 -24.49
CA ILE A 45 8.31 -11.20 -25.57
C ILE A 45 8.06 -9.70 -25.80
N ARG A 46 8.14 -8.90 -24.73
CA ARG A 46 8.06 -7.44 -24.74
C ARG A 46 9.09 -6.86 -23.78
N SER A 47 9.75 -5.79 -24.14
CA SER A 47 10.70 -5.08 -23.28
C SER A 47 10.03 -4.13 -22.29
N ASN A 48 8.78 -3.75 -22.57
CA ASN A 48 7.99 -2.86 -21.69
C ASN A 48 6.99 -3.69 -20.86
N ILE A 49 7.50 -4.30 -19.78
CA ILE A 49 6.69 -4.97 -18.77
C ILE A 49 6.40 -3.96 -17.68
N PRO A 50 5.13 -3.63 -17.37
CA PRO A 50 4.79 -2.70 -16.31
C PRO A 50 5.30 -3.18 -14.95
N ILE A 51 5.97 -2.30 -14.21
CA ILE A 51 6.45 -2.55 -12.85
C ILE A 51 5.60 -1.73 -11.89
N HIS A 52 4.89 -2.41 -11.02
CA HIS A 52 4.08 -1.79 -9.97
C HIS A 52 4.82 -1.86 -8.63
N LEU A 53 4.80 -0.77 -7.88
CA LEU A 53 5.36 -0.74 -6.53
C LEU A 53 4.25 -0.75 -5.49
N PRO A 54 4.29 -1.66 -4.50
CA PRO A 54 3.43 -1.55 -3.33
C PRO A 54 3.91 -0.37 -2.48
N ALA A 55 2.99 0.50 -2.07
CA ALA A 55 3.33 1.64 -1.25
C ALA A 55 2.18 2.04 -0.32
N THR A 56 2.52 2.32 0.94
CA THR A 56 1.58 2.79 1.97
C THR A 56 2.06 4.07 2.64
N ALA A 57 3.35 4.38 2.55
CA ALA A 57 3.94 5.57 3.15
C ALA A 57 4.26 6.63 2.10
N THR A 58 4.25 7.90 2.49
CA THR A 58 4.54 9.04 1.62
C THR A 58 5.81 8.86 0.78
N VAL A 59 6.88 8.33 1.37
CA VAL A 59 8.16 8.13 0.65
C VAL A 59 8.05 7.05 -0.43
N GLY A 60 7.36 5.94 -0.16
CA GLY A 60 7.10 4.89 -1.15
C GLY A 60 6.15 5.34 -2.26
N LEU A 61 5.09 6.09 -1.92
CA LEU A 61 4.16 6.66 -2.88
C LEU A 61 4.85 7.65 -3.84
N ARG A 62 5.75 8.49 -3.32
CA ARG A 62 6.57 9.37 -4.16
C ARG A 62 7.46 8.58 -5.10
N LEU A 63 8.16 7.57 -4.57
CA LEU A 63 9.01 6.73 -5.41
C LEU A 63 8.20 6.04 -6.50
N ALA A 64 7.01 5.50 -6.18
CA ALA A 64 6.14 4.90 -7.18
C ALA A 64 5.80 5.87 -8.31
N GLY A 65 5.40 7.12 -7.99
CA GLY A 65 5.17 8.15 -8.99
C GLY A 65 6.40 8.47 -9.85
N GLU A 66 7.58 8.53 -9.24
CA GLU A 66 8.83 8.85 -9.93
C GLU A 66 9.27 7.78 -10.93
N ILE A 67 9.17 6.50 -10.58
CA ILE A 67 9.84 5.44 -11.36
C ILE A 67 8.96 4.27 -11.76
N ALA A 68 7.81 4.02 -11.11
CA ALA A 68 6.98 2.85 -11.40
C ALA A 68 5.96 3.12 -12.52
N ASP A 69 5.41 2.06 -13.10
CA ASP A 69 4.30 2.16 -14.07
C ASP A 69 2.94 2.10 -13.38
N GLY A 70 2.95 1.77 -12.10
CA GLY A 70 1.75 1.75 -11.27
C GLY A 70 2.07 1.62 -9.79
N VAL A 71 1.03 1.76 -8.97
CA VAL A 71 1.07 1.58 -7.53
C VAL A 71 0.04 0.54 -7.10
N ILE A 72 0.41 -0.26 -6.11
CA ILE A 72 -0.53 -1.15 -5.41
C ILE A 72 -0.71 -0.60 -4.02
N LEU A 73 -1.93 -0.11 -3.72
CA LEU A 73 -2.31 0.33 -2.39
C LEU A 73 -2.71 -0.86 -1.52
N ASN A 74 -2.48 -0.74 -0.23
CA ASN A 74 -2.73 -1.82 0.72
C ASN A 74 -4.24 -2.00 0.98
N ALA A 75 -4.58 -3.14 1.57
CA ALA A 75 -5.91 -3.41 2.11
C ALA A 75 -6.21 -2.57 3.35
N VAL A 76 -7.49 -2.46 3.70
CA VAL A 76 -7.97 -1.75 4.90
C VAL A 76 -7.48 -0.30 4.91
N CYS A 77 -7.77 0.41 3.83
CA CYS A 77 -7.50 1.84 3.67
C CYS A 77 -8.82 2.58 3.46
N SER A 78 -8.99 3.71 4.15
CA SER A 78 -10.17 4.53 3.94
C SER A 78 -10.16 5.21 2.55
N PRO A 79 -11.32 5.62 2.03
CA PRO A 79 -11.39 6.40 0.79
C PRO A 79 -10.53 7.67 0.84
N GLU A 80 -10.51 8.37 1.97
CA GLU A 80 -9.71 9.59 2.16
C GLU A 80 -8.20 9.31 2.04
N TYR A 81 -7.74 8.21 2.64
CA TYR A 81 -6.36 7.75 2.47
C TYR A 81 -6.05 7.53 0.99
N THR A 82 -6.93 6.83 0.28
CA THR A 82 -6.74 6.50 -1.14
C THR A 82 -6.62 7.76 -1.99
N VAL A 83 -7.51 8.74 -1.78
CA VAL A 83 -7.46 10.04 -2.47
C VAL A 83 -6.13 10.76 -2.20
N ASN A 84 -5.70 10.82 -0.95
CA ASN A 84 -4.43 11.46 -0.57
C ASN A 84 -3.22 10.72 -1.14
N ALA A 85 -3.22 9.40 -1.11
CA ALA A 85 -2.15 8.57 -1.67
C ALA A 85 -2.01 8.80 -3.18
N LEU A 86 -3.12 8.79 -3.91
CA LEU A 86 -3.12 9.05 -5.36
C LEU A 86 -2.65 10.45 -5.71
N LYS A 87 -3.01 11.46 -4.90
CA LYS A 87 -2.47 12.82 -5.07
C LYS A 87 -0.95 12.85 -4.94
N ILE A 88 -0.39 12.19 -3.93
CA ILE A 88 1.08 12.11 -3.74
C ILE A 88 1.75 11.45 -4.94
N VAL A 89 1.19 10.34 -5.42
CA VAL A 89 1.72 9.61 -6.59
C VAL A 89 1.67 10.50 -7.82
N LYS A 90 0.51 11.14 -8.09
CA LYS A 90 0.32 12.04 -9.22
C LYS A 90 1.30 13.21 -9.19
N ASP A 91 1.38 13.94 -8.08
CA ASP A 91 2.28 15.08 -7.92
C ASP A 91 3.75 14.68 -8.15
N SER A 92 4.13 13.46 -7.77
CA SER A 92 5.48 12.93 -7.96
C SER A 92 5.74 12.51 -9.41
N ALA A 93 4.77 11.90 -10.07
CA ALA A 93 4.86 11.53 -11.49
C ALA A 93 5.02 12.79 -12.37
N GLU A 94 4.18 13.79 -12.14
CA GLU A 94 4.22 15.06 -12.87
C GLU A 94 5.56 15.79 -12.66
N LYS A 95 6.10 15.83 -11.43
CA LYS A 95 7.43 16.39 -11.13
C LYS A 95 8.56 15.65 -11.83
N ALA A 96 8.39 14.35 -12.04
CA ALA A 96 9.34 13.53 -12.79
C ALA A 96 9.15 13.61 -14.32
N GLY A 97 8.24 14.47 -14.81
CA GLY A 97 7.94 14.64 -16.23
C GLY A 97 7.16 13.46 -16.83
N ARG A 98 6.44 12.70 -16.01
CA ARG A 98 5.69 11.51 -16.43
C ARG A 98 4.20 11.81 -16.53
N ASP A 99 3.54 11.22 -17.52
CA ASP A 99 2.09 11.35 -17.69
C ASP A 99 1.36 10.38 -16.75
N PHE A 100 0.61 10.96 -15.81
CA PHE A 100 -0.19 10.19 -14.86
C PHE A 100 -1.39 9.50 -15.52
N ALA A 101 -1.85 9.93 -16.71
CA ALA A 101 -2.97 9.27 -17.39
C ALA A 101 -2.68 7.81 -17.78
N SER A 102 -1.40 7.50 -17.99
CA SER A 102 -0.95 6.12 -18.28
C SER A 102 -0.61 5.31 -17.03
N PHE A 103 -0.64 5.92 -15.85
CA PHE A 103 -0.24 5.27 -14.59
C PHE A 103 -1.32 4.32 -14.10
N GLN A 104 -0.93 3.10 -13.74
CA GLN A 104 -1.85 2.07 -13.29
C GLN A 104 -2.01 2.10 -11.77
N VAL A 105 -3.26 2.04 -11.31
CA VAL A 105 -3.59 2.01 -9.89
C VAL A 105 -4.32 0.72 -9.58
N ALA A 106 -3.84 0.01 -8.58
CA ALA A 106 -4.51 -1.13 -8.00
C ALA A 106 -4.61 -0.94 -6.48
N GLN A 107 -5.68 -1.44 -5.89
CA GLN A 107 -5.85 -1.50 -4.44
C GLN A 107 -6.32 -2.89 -4.04
N ILE A 108 -5.75 -3.43 -2.97
CA ILE A 108 -6.23 -4.64 -2.34
C ILE A 108 -7.45 -4.23 -1.49
N ILE A 109 -8.56 -4.95 -1.63
CA ILE A 109 -9.77 -4.71 -0.84
C ILE A 109 -10.19 -6.02 -0.18
N ASN A 110 -10.34 -6.01 1.14
CA ASN A 110 -10.99 -7.09 1.85
C ASN A 110 -12.49 -7.03 1.57
N CYS A 111 -13.08 -8.16 1.24
CA CYS A 111 -14.47 -8.24 0.81
C CYS A 111 -15.17 -9.40 1.51
N SER A 112 -16.40 -9.17 1.96
CA SER A 112 -17.28 -10.21 2.45
C SER A 112 -18.73 -9.90 2.06
N VAL A 113 -19.38 -10.84 1.38
CA VAL A 113 -20.77 -10.70 0.94
C VAL A 113 -21.59 -11.83 1.54
N GLU A 114 -22.57 -11.47 2.37
CA GLU A 114 -23.42 -12.39 3.10
C GLU A 114 -24.87 -11.89 3.02
N ASP A 115 -25.84 -12.78 3.21
CA ASP A 115 -27.27 -12.38 3.30
C ASP A 115 -27.57 -11.53 4.55
N ASP A 116 -26.74 -11.63 5.57
CA ASP A 116 -26.84 -10.89 6.82
C ASP A 116 -25.69 -9.87 6.89
N HIS A 117 -26.04 -8.57 6.93
CA HIS A 117 -25.09 -7.46 6.99
C HIS A 117 -24.06 -7.63 8.11
N LYS A 118 -24.53 -7.97 9.32
CA LYS A 118 -23.63 -8.11 10.46
C LYS A 118 -22.64 -9.26 10.30
N LYS A 119 -23.06 -10.37 9.73
CA LYS A 119 -22.16 -11.49 9.45
C LYS A 119 -21.10 -11.09 8.43
N ALA A 120 -21.48 -10.33 7.41
CA ALA A 120 -20.53 -9.82 6.42
C ALA A 120 -19.44 -8.96 7.07
N LEU A 121 -19.84 -8.04 7.96
CA LEU A 121 -18.88 -7.18 8.67
C LEU A 121 -18.01 -8.00 9.63
N ASP A 122 -18.60 -8.93 10.39
CA ASP A 122 -17.86 -9.72 11.38
C ASP A 122 -16.82 -10.63 10.70
N ALA A 123 -17.06 -11.09 9.48
CA ALA A 123 -16.14 -11.93 8.72
C ALA A 123 -14.81 -11.25 8.39
N VAL A 124 -14.79 -9.92 8.26
CA VAL A 124 -13.58 -9.13 7.92
C VAL A 124 -13.10 -8.23 9.05
N ARG A 125 -13.80 -8.22 10.18
CA ARG A 125 -13.51 -7.35 11.34
C ARG A 125 -12.11 -7.58 11.90
N TRP A 126 -11.61 -8.81 11.87
CA TRP A 126 -10.26 -9.15 12.29
C TRP A 126 -9.20 -8.42 11.46
N GLU A 127 -9.41 -8.35 10.14
CA GLU A 127 -8.49 -7.64 9.23
C GLU A 127 -8.41 -6.15 9.58
N VAL A 128 -9.55 -5.53 9.89
CA VAL A 128 -9.60 -4.14 10.35
C VAL A 128 -8.88 -4.01 11.70
N ALA A 129 -9.10 -4.94 12.63
CA ALA A 129 -8.45 -4.94 13.94
C ALA A 129 -6.91 -4.96 13.81
N THR A 130 -6.35 -5.69 12.86
CA THR A 130 -4.89 -5.71 12.63
C THR A 130 -4.32 -4.35 12.26
N LYS A 131 -5.13 -3.43 11.72
CA LYS A 131 -4.71 -2.05 11.38
C LYS A 131 -4.98 -1.06 12.50
N LEU A 132 -5.88 -1.40 13.39
CA LEU A 132 -6.22 -0.61 14.58
C LEU A 132 -5.46 -1.08 15.85
N ASP A 133 -4.57 -2.04 15.71
CA ASP A 133 -3.64 -2.44 16.77
C ASP A 133 -2.75 -1.25 17.19
N PRO A 134 -2.51 -1.03 18.48
CA PRO A 134 -1.72 0.10 18.98
C PRO A 134 -0.34 0.24 18.35
N VAL A 135 0.34 -0.87 18.03
CA VAL A 135 1.64 -0.84 17.36
C VAL A 135 1.49 -0.31 15.93
N GLN A 136 0.46 -0.76 15.21
CA GLN A 136 0.17 -0.28 13.85
C GLN A 136 -0.26 1.19 13.86
N ILE A 137 -1.12 1.58 14.82
CA ILE A 137 -1.52 2.98 15.00
C ILE A 137 -0.31 3.88 15.18
N SER A 138 0.62 3.52 16.08
CA SER A 138 1.83 4.31 16.33
C SER A 138 2.73 4.43 15.09
N PHE A 139 2.82 3.36 14.30
CA PHE A 139 3.59 3.35 13.05
C PHE A 139 2.96 4.26 11.98
N ILE A 140 1.65 4.17 11.79
CA ILE A 140 0.90 4.97 10.80
C ILE A 140 0.88 6.45 11.19
N ALA A 141 0.80 6.75 12.47
CA ALA A 141 0.82 8.11 12.99
C ALA A 141 2.20 8.78 12.86
N ALA A 142 3.27 8.03 12.63
CA ALA A 142 4.61 8.57 12.47
C ALA A 142 4.66 9.56 11.29
N PRO A 143 5.29 10.75 11.44
CA PRO A 143 5.27 11.81 10.43
C PRO A 143 5.75 11.37 9.04
N LYS A 144 6.71 10.44 8.96
CA LYS A 144 7.25 9.90 7.70
C LYS A 144 6.31 8.93 6.98
N MET A 145 5.36 8.36 7.72
CA MET A 145 4.39 7.39 7.19
C MET A 145 3.06 8.06 6.83
N ARG A 146 2.87 9.30 7.27
CA ARG A 146 1.59 9.99 7.20
C ARG A 146 1.19 10.32 5.77
N VAL A 147 0.02 9.82 5.37
CA VAL A 147 -0.62 10.10 4.09
C VAL A 147 -1.92 10.83 4.37
N GLY A 148 -1.83 12.16 4.49
CA GLY A 148 -2.98 12.98 4.89
C GLY A 148 -3.37 12.80 6.36
N GLU A 149 -4.64 13.06 6.69
CA GLU A 149 -5.18 12.73 8.01
C GLU A 149 -5.29 11.21 8.14
N PRO A 150 -4.97 10.66 9.32
CA PRO A 150 -5.09 9.24 9.56
C PRO A 150 -6.57 8.82 9.42
N TYR A 151 -6.80 7.66 8.82
CA TYR A 151 -8.13 7.03 8.72
C TYR A 151 -8.71 6.62 10.09
N ILE A 152 -7.92 6.77 11.16
CA ILE A 152 -8.34 6.56 12.54
C ILE A 152 -8.63 7.92 13.15
N ARG A 153 -9.83 8.11 13.64
CA ARG A 153 -10.20 9.33 14.39
C ARG A 153 -9.38 9.39 15.68
N LYS A 154 -8.78 10.53 15.95
CA LYS A 154 -7.89 10.71 17.12
C LYS A 154 -8.61 10.43 18.45
N GLU A 155 -9.89 10.74 18.51
CA GLU A 155 -10.75 10.50 19.67
C GLU A 155 -10.99 9.01 19.95
N ASP A 156 -10.86 8.13 18.94
CA ASP A 156 -11.10 6.70 19.08
C ASP A 156 -9.82 5.93 19.47
N ILE A 157 -8.62 6.51 19.31
CA ILE A 157 -7.36 5.87 19.64
C ILE A 157 -7.33 5.34 21.09
N PRO A 158 -7.72 6.14 22.12
CA PRO A 158 -7.72 5.65 23.50
C PRO A 158 -8.67 4.47 23.74
N LEU A 159 -9.78 4.40 22.98
CA LEU A 159 -10.71 3.27 23.03
C LEU A 159 -10.01 1.99 22.56
N PHE A 160 -9.31 2.05 21.41
CA PHE A 160 -8.63 0.89 20.85
C PHE A 160 -7.44 0.44 21.70
N GLU A 161 -6.65 1.39 22.20
CA GLU A 161 -5.54 1.10 23.12
C GLU A 161 -6.03 0.41 24.41
N LYS A 162 -7.10 0.93 25.00
CA LYS A 162 -7.71 0.33 26.21
C LYS A 162 -8.26 -1.05 25.92
N ALA A 163 -9.03 -1.21 24.86
CA ALA A 163 -9.65 -2.49 24.51
C ALA A 163 -8.59 -3.57 24.24
N HIS A 164 -7.48 -3.19 23.57
CA HIS A 164 -6.36 -4.10 23.35
C HIS A 164 -5.62 -4.43 24.66
N ALA A 165 -5.41 -3.45 25.54
CA ALA A 165 -4.76 -3.69 26.83
C ALA A 165 -5.56 -4.62 27.75
N ASP A 166 -6.89 -4.47 27.76
CA ASP A 166 -7.80 -5.24 28.62
C ASP A 166 -8.08 -6.66 28.10
N GLY A 167 -8.11 -6.86 26.77
CA GLY A 167 -8.56 -8.12 26.17
C GLY A 167 -7.75 -8.59 24.92
N GLY A 168 -6.59 -7.99 24.67
CA GLY A 168 -5.78 -8.30 23.50
C GLY A 168 -6.53 -8.03 22.18
N MET A 169 -6.21 -8.81 21.16
CA MET A 169 -6.86 -8.70 19.85
C MET A 169 -8.38 -8.97 19.93
N ASP A 170 -8.83 -9.91 20.75
CA ASP A 170 -10.26 -10.21 20.93
C ASP A 170 -11.03 -9.03 21.55
N GLY A 171 -10.40 -8.33 22.49
CA GLY A 171 -10.94 -7.11 23.07
C GLY A 171 -11.06 -5.99 22.03
N LEU A 172 -10.02 -5.82 21.23
CA LEU A 172 -9.99 -4.83 20.16
C LEU A 172 -11.07 -5.11 19.11
N ILE A 173 -11.20 -6.35 18.62
CA ILE A 173 -12.20 -6.76 17.63
C ILE A 173 -13.63 -6.38 18.11
N LYS A 174 -13.93 -6.62 19.37
CA LYS A 174 -15.24 -6.30 19.96
C LYS A 174 -15.50 -4.80 20.12
N ALA A 175 -14.44 -4.02 20.25
CA ALA A 175 -14.54 -2.57 20.45
C ALA A 175 -14.62 -1.78 19.15
N ILE A 176 -14.28 -2.36 17.99
CA ILE A 176 -14.30 -1.67 16.70
C ILE A 176 -15.74 -1.40 16.28
N PRO A 177 -16.13 -0.13 16.07
CA PRO A 177 -17.42 0.22 15.50
C PRO A 177 -17.59 -0.31 14.07
N ASP A 178 -18.82 -0.70 13.71
CA ASP A 178 -19.15 -1.19 12.36
C ASP A 178 -18.73 -0.19 11.27
N SER A 179 -18.85 1.12 11.54
CA SER A 179 -18.44 2.19 10.61
C SER A 179 -16.97 2.16 10.19
N TYR A 180 -16.07 1.57 10.99
CA TYR A 180 -14.68 1.35 10.57
C TYR A 180 -14.58 0.19 9.58
N VAL A 181 -15.36 -0.87 9.81
CA VAL A 181 -15.37 -2.03 8.91
C VAL A 181 -15.96 -1.63 7.55
N GLU A 182 -17.11 -0.96 7.57
CA GLU A 182 -17.78 -0.42 6.36
C GLU A 182 -16.91 0.54 5.59
N GLY A 183 -16.19 1.43 6.29
CA GLY A 183 -15.34 2.44 5.66
C GLY A 183 -14.01 1.92 5.10
N MET A 184 -13.59 0.71 5.44
CA MET A 184 -12.27 0.17 5.10
C MET A 184 -12.32 -1.13 4.29
N THR A 185 -13.50 -1.68 4.07
CA THR A 185 -13.73 -2.95 3.38
C THR A 185 -14.90 -2.84 2.41
N ALA A 186 -15.03 -3.79 1.51
CA ALA A 186 -16.23 -3.96 0.69
C ALA A 186 -17.07 -5.11 1.27
N SER A 187 -17.81 -4.82 2.34
CA SER A 187 -18.53 -5.85 3.08
C SER A 187 -19.95 -5.44 3.39
N GLY A 188 -20.88 -6.36 3.18
CA GLY A 188 -22.32 -6.14 3.36
C GLY A 188 -23.14 -7.20 2.67
N THR A 189 -24.42 -6.93 2.52
CA THR A 189 -25.33 -7.75 1.70
C THR A 189 -25.02 -7.57 0.21
N PRO A 190 -25.52 -8.48 -0.68
CA PRO A 190 -25.31 -8.34 -2.14
C PRO A 190 -25.74 -6.98 -2.69
N ASP A 191 -26.78 -6.37 -2.14
CA ASP A 191 -27.28 -5.05 -2.59
C ASP A 191 -26.42 -3.89 -2.10
N GLU A 192 -25.69 -4.05 -0.97
CA GLU A 192 -24.85 -3.02 -0.37
C GLU A 192 -23.44 -2.97 -0.99
N VAL A 193 -22.96 -4.06 -1.56
CA VAL A 193 -21.59 -4.19 -2.09
C VAL A 193 -21.53 -3.96 -3.61
N GLN A 194 -22.64 -3.56 -4.26
CA GLN A 194 -22.71 -3.27 -5.70
C GLN A 194 -22.06 -1.95 -6.11
#